data_1b439dc3d4a78f10d4e2a1f2de8e5409
#
_entry.id   1b439dc3d4a78f10d4e2a1f2de8e5409
#
_cell.length_a   1.000
_cell.length_b   1.000
_cell.length_c   1.000
_cell.angle_alpha   90.00
_cell.angle_beta   90.00
_cell.angle_gamma   90.00
#
_symmetry.space_group_name_H-M   'P 1'
#
loop_
_entity.id
_entity.type
_entity.pdbx_description
1 polymer ?
#
loop_
_entity_poly.entity_id
_entity_poly.type
_entity_poly.pdbx_seq_one_letter_code
_entity_poly.pdbx_strand_id
1 'polypeptide(L)'
;MRQPLLVRTLWPAVVAAWLCSLLLASPRASGQTAAARGHAALDTSLFTHSENCVACHNNLVTPSGEDVSIGASWRSTMMANSARDPYWQASVRRETIDHPARSTDIQNECGACHMPMSQRISAAAGGTPNPVFDHLPIVNGDESELHRLAADSISCSLCHQIAPDRLGSPESYNSQFVVKPIPPGASRIIYGPYQVDAGRKTIMRSVTGYEQAEGPHIRESTFCASCHTLITEAFGPGGEVIGRLPEQMNYQEWQHSAFEKEQRSCQSCHMPAVSGPVRISSVLGDERDTLNRHVFVGGNAFMLHVFNRYRAELGVTALPAELDATASATMRQLEHDTARLAVSVPERTGETLAFDVDVRNATGHKFPTGYPARRTWLHVIVRDAAGGALFESGAVEATGAIAGNDADLDPLRFEPHYQTIRRPDEVQIYEPILGDSKGAPTTGLVTATQYLKDNRLLPR
;
A
#
# COMPACT_ATOMS: atom_id res chain seq x y z
N MET A 1 57.40 11.59 -25.64
CA MET A 1 57.82 11.83 -27.05
C MET A 1 56.59 11.91 -27.93
N ARG A 2 56.48 13.10 -28.60
CA ARG A 2 55.69 13.42 -29.82
C ARG A 2 54.18 13.18 -29.77
N GLN A 3 53.40 14.15 -29.55
CA GLN A 3 52.82 15.34 -30.24
C GLN A 3 52.12 15.06 -31.60
N PRO A 4 51.17 15.91 -31.96
CA PRO A 4 49.85 15.62 -32.54
C PRO A 4 49.78 16.09 -34.02
N LEU A 5 48.64 15.85 -34.66
CA LEU A 5 48.35 16.51 -35.96
C LEU A 5 46.97 17.15 -35.95
N LEU A 6 46.98 18.47 -36.05
CA LEU A 6 45.91 19.36 -36.47
C LEU A 6 45.78 19.31 -38.00
N VAL A 7 44.57 19.35 -38.55
CA VAL A 7 44.31 19.96 -39.86
C VAL A 7 43.04 20.80 -39.80
N ARG A 8 43.22 22.02 -40.30
CA ARG A 8 42.30 23.15 -40.35
C ARG A 8 41.44 23.17 -41.60
N THR A 9 40.25 23.72 -41.44
CA THR A 9 39.49 24.71 -42.24
C THR A 9 39.31 24.56 -43.76
N LEU A 10 38.09 24.83 -44.22
CA LEU A 10 37.73 26.02 -45.03
C LEU A 10 36.22 26.04 -45.35
N TRP A 11 35.60 27.19 -45.11
CA TRP A 11 34.35 27.67 -45.70
C TRP A 11 34.60 28.17 -47.12
N PRO A 12 33.61 28.31 -48.06
CA PRO A 12 32.77 29.52 -48.01
C PRO A 12 31.30 29.34 -48.45
N ALA A 13 30.53 30.36 -48.10
CA ALA A 13 29.17 30.67 -48.46
C ALA A 13 28.96 31.05 -49.94
N VAL A 14 27.79 30.78 -50.50
CA VAL A 14 27.17 31.58 -51.57
C VAL A 14 25.67 31.65 -51.37
N VAL A 15 25.14 32.85 -51.40
CA VAL A 15 23.76 33.33 -51.37
C VAL A 15 23.13 33.23 -52.75
N ALA A 16 21.87 32.89 -52.85
CA ALA A 16 20.97 33.50 -53.86
C ALA A 16 19.48 33.26 -53.52
N ALA A 17 18.77 34.34 -53.43
CA ALA A 17 17.32 34.44 -53.30
C ALA A 17 16.61 34.16 -54.61
N TRP A 18 15.42 33.56 -54.55
CA TRP A 18 14.34 33.76 -55.51
C TRP A 18 12.99 33.74 -54.80
N LEU A 19 12.30 34.90 -54.84
CA LEU A 19 10.90 35.09 -54.53
C LEU A 19 10.04 34.53 -55.68
N CYS A 20 9.04 33.78 -55.37
CA CYS A 20 7.89 33.61 -56.24
C CYS A 20 6.62 33.45 -55.39
N SER A 21 5.80 34.46 -55.40
CA SER A 21 4.50 34.57 -54.77
C SER A 21 3.48 33.73 -55.56
N LEU A 22 2.83 32.79 -54.87
CA LEU A 22 1.59 32.17 -55.33
C LEU A 22 0.60 32.20 -54.20
N LEU A 23 -0.36 33.13 -54.34
CA LEU A 23 -1.61 33.17 -53.55
C LEU A 23 -2.48 31.97 -53.94
N LEU A 24 -2.59 31.00 -53.04
CA LEU A 24 -3.64 30.01 -53.07
C LEU A 24 -4.48 30.17 -51.82
N ALA A 25 -5.73 30.58 -52.04
CA ALA A 25 -6.75 30.68 -51.01
C ALA A 25 -7.05 29.28 -50.44
N SER A 26 -6.70 29.03 -49.17
CA SER A 26 -7.13 27.87 -48.44
C SER A 26 -8.52 28.12 -47.83
N PRO A 27 -9.45 27.15 -47.88
CA PRO A 27 -10.73 27.30 -47.22
C PRO A 27 -10.49 27.34 -45.68
N ARG A 28 -11.09 28.34 -45.05
CA ARG A 28 -11.17 28.40 -43.58
C ARG A 28 -11.93 27.19 -43.08
N ALA A 29 -11.22 26.21 -42.55
CA ALA A 29 -11.79 25.24 -41.63
C ALA A 29 -12.28 26.02 -40.40
N SER A 30 -13.58 26.03 -40.18
CA SER A 30 -14.20 26.50 -38.94
C SER A 30 -13.70 25.62 -37.83
N GLY A 31 -12.61 26.04 -37.16
CA GLY A 31 -12.16 25.44 -35.92
C GLY A 31 -13.27 25.60 -34.89
N GLN A 32 -13.95 24.51 -34.59
CA GLN A 32 -14.64 24.40 -33.30
C GLN A 32 -13.59 24.60 -32.23
N THR A 33 -13.58 25.74 -31.60
CA THR A 33 -12.90 25.96 -30.32
C THR A 33 -13.50 24.96 -29.35
N ALA A 34 -12.75 23.87 -29.09
CA ALA A 34 -12.98 23.06 -27.90
C ALA A 34 -12.97 24.07 -26.75
N ALA A 35 -14.12 24.27 -26.13
CA ALA A 35 -14.19 25.06 -24.91
C ALA A 35 -13.18 24.48 -23.93
N ALA A 36 -12.15 25.24 -23.63
CA ALA A 36 -11.22 24.92 -22.55
C ALA A 36 -12.12 24.77 -21.30
N ARG A 37 -12.31 23.53 -20.86
CA ARG A 37 -12.89 23.28 -19.53
C ARG A 37 -11.91 23.93 -18.57
N GLY A 38 -12.29 25.09 -18.02
CA GLY A 38 -11.51 25.74 -16.99
C GLY A 38 -11.35 24.73 -15.84
N HIS A 39 -10.14 24.26 -15.63
CA HIS A 39 -9.86 23.47 -14.44
C HIS A 39 -10.17 24.35 -13.23
N ALA A 40 -10.99 23.84 -12.31
CA ALA A 40 -11.19 24.48 -11.03
C ALA A 40 -9.82 24.65 -10.35
N ALA A 41 -9.63 25.74 -9.61
CA ALA A 41 -8.39 25.90 -8.85
C ALA A 41 -8.23 24.76 -7.85
N LEU A 42 -7.00 24.25 -7.72
CA LEU A 42 -6.69 23.20 -6.76
C LEU A 42 -6.92 23.70 -5.31
N ASP A 43 -7.85 23.09 -4.59
CA ASP A 43 -8.07 23.37 -3.16
C ASP A 43 -7.15 22.49 -2.30
N THR A 44 -5.89 22.87 -2.18
CA THR A 44 -4.92 22.16 -1.34
C THR A 44 -5.24 22.28 0.14
N SER A 45 -6.16 23.17 0.55
CA SER A 45 -6.60 23.30 1.95
C SER A 45 -7.51 22.13 2.41
N LEU A 46 -7.89 21.21 1.49
CA LEU A 46 -8.68 20.02 1.84
C LEU A 46 -7.96 19.13 2.85
N PHE A 47 -6.64 19.03 2.77
CA PHE A 47 -5.82 18.25 3.67
C PHE A 47 -4.68 19.11 4.25
N THR A 48 -4.03 18.61 5.29
CA THR A 48 -2.82 19.20 5.87
C THR A 48 -1.78 18.12 6.11
N HIS A 49 -0.52 18.51 6.15
CA HIS A 49 0.60 17.61 6.43
C HIS A 49 0.52 17.03 7.84
N SER A 50 0.99 15.80 7.99
CA SER A 50 1.07 15.10 9.27
C SER A 50 1.86 15.87 10.32
N GLU A 51 2.86 16.66 9.93
CA GLU A 51 3.69 17.49 10.82
C GLU A 51 2.83 18.42 11.70
N ASN A 52 1.74 18.96 11.16
CA ASN A 52 0.82 19.82 11.91
C ASN A 52 0.10 19.08 13.04
N CYS A 53 -0.08 17.77 12.90
CA CYS A 53 -0.72 16.92 13.90
C CYS A 53 0.31 16.41 14.91
N VAL A 54 1.46 15.93 14.43
CA VAL A 54 2.49 15.36 15.28
C VAL A 54 3.16 16.38 16.20
N ALA A 55 3.06 17.67 15.90
CA ALA A 55 3.51 18.73 16.80
C ALA A 55 2.91 18.62 18.22
N CYS A 56 1.66 18.12 18.33
CA CYS A 56 0.97 17.92 19.60
C CYS A 56 0.73 16.45 19.95
N HIS A 57 0.61 15.56 18.94
CA HIS A 57 0.34 14.13 19.12
C HIS A 57 1.62 13.28 19.16
N ASN A 58 2.68 13.85 19.70
CA ASN A 58 3.97 13.22 20.00
C ASN A 58 4.39 13.52 21.44
N ASN A 59 5.51 12.94 21.89
CA ASN A 59 6.01 13.00 23.26
C ASN A 59 4.96 12.46 24.24
N LEU A 60 4.31 11.37 23.88
CA LEU A 60 3.29 10.70 24.69
C LEU A 60 3.94 9.49 25.37
N VAL A 61 3.94 9.52 26.69
CA VAL A 61 4.61 8.50 27.50
C VAL A 61 3.62 7.87 28.47
N THR A 62 3.64 6.55 28.59
CA THR A 62 2.85 5.84 29.60
C THR A 62 3.41 6.09 31.00
N PRO A 63 2.65 5.79 32.07
CA PRO A 63 3.18 5.83 33.43
C PRO A 63 4.41 4.94 33.67
N SER A 64 4.59 3.88 32.88
CA SER A 64 5.76 3.01 32.91
C SER A 64 6.98 3.54 32.14
N GLY A 65 6.86 4.68 31.48
CA GLY A 65 7.94 5.31 30.69
C GLY A 65 8.02 4.84 29.24
N GLU A 66 7.05 4.08 28.76
CA GLU A 66 7.01 3.66 27.36
C GLU A 66 6.57 4.83 26.46
N ASP A 67 7.32 5.09 25.37
CA ASP A 67 6.94 6.04 24.34
C ASP A 67 5.81 5.45 23.47
N VAL A 68 4.67 6.11 23.44
CA VAL A 68 3.50 5.75 22.66
C VAL A 68 3.08 6.89 21.72
N SER A 69 4.03 7.73 21.34
CA SER A 69 3.85 8.86 20.42
C SER A 69 3.21 8.43 19.11
N ILE A 70 2.10 9.07 18.76
CA ILE A 70 1.30 8.72 17.57
C ILE A 70 2.12 8.96 16.31
N GLY A 71 2.75 10.14 16.19
CA GLY A 71 3.52 10.49 14.99
C GLY A 71 4.76 9.61 14.80
N ALA A 72 5.51 9.30 15.86
CA ALA A 72 6.68 8.43 15.79
C ALA A 72 6.29 7.01 15.37
N SER A 73 5.19 6.49 15.93
CA SER A 73 4.65 5.17 15.56
C SER A 73 4.16 5.14 14.11
N TRP A 74 3.44 6.18 13.66
CA TRP A 74 2.84 6.23 12.33
C TRP A 74 3.88 6.40 11.21
N ARG A 75 4.83 7.33 11.34
CA ARG A 75 5.76 7.68 10.25
C ARG A 75 6.68 6.54 9.83
N SER A 76 6.86 5.51 10.66
CA SER A 76 7.62 4.30 10.35
C SER A 76 6.79 3.19 9.70
N THR A 77 5.49 3.39 9.46
CA THR A 77 4.61 2.37 8.89
C THR A 77 4.67 2.33 7.36
N MET A 78 4.21 1.20 6.78
CA MET A 78 4.01 1.08 5.34
C MET A 78 2.98 2.09 4.81
N MET A 79 1.93 2.41 5.59
CA MET A 79 0.92 3.39 5.16
C MET A 79 1.47 4.81 5.06
N ALA A 80 2.30 5.23 6.01
CA ALA A 80 2.96 6.53 5.97
C ALA A 80 3.99 6.65 4.82
N ASN A 81 4.42 5.53 4.26
CA ASN A 81 5.42 5.45 3.20
C ASN A 81 4.86 4.84 1.91
N SER A 82 3.54 4.77 1.75
CA SER A 82 2.90 4.11 0.60
C SER A 82 3.28 4.74 -0.75
N ALA A 83 3.46 6.06 -0.81
CA ALA A 83 3.92 6.76 -2.01
C ALA A 83 5.42 6.56 -2.30
N ARG A 84 6.21 6.20 -1.27
CA ARG A 84 7.66 6.01 -1.34
C ARG A 84 8.08 4.58 -1.67
N ASP A 85 7.13 3.65 -1.67
CA ASP A 85 7.41 2.24 -1.93
C ASP A 85 7.90 2.03 -3.37
N PRO A 86 9.18 1.69 -3.57
CA PRO A 86 9.74 1.54 -4.92
C PRO A 86 9.14 0.35 -5.67
N TYR A 87 8.68 -0.69 -4.95
CA TYR A 87 8.00 -1.81 -5.57
C TYR A 87 6.64 -1.38 -6.14
N TRP A 88 5.85 -0.63 -5.37
CA TRP A 88 4.60 -0.08 -5.86
C TRP A 88 4.81 0.87 -7.06
N GLN A 89 5.79 1.78 -6.99
CA GLN A 89 6.11 2.69 -8.10
C GLN A 89 6.48 1.93 -9.38
N ALA A 90 7.27 0.86 -9.24
CA ALA A 90 7.63 -0.01 -10.37
C ALA A 90 6.41 -0.76 -10.91
N SER A 91 5.51 -1.23 -10.03
CA SER A 91 4.28 -1.91 -10.44
C SER A 91 3.36 -1.00 -11.24
N VAL A 92 3.10 0.24 -10.75
CA VAL A 92 2.29 1.22 -11.50
C VAL A 92 2.94 1.54 -12.86
N ARG A 93 4.28 1.66 -12.89
CA ARG A 93 5.00 1.90 -14.15
C ARG A 93 4.82 0.73 -15.12
N ARG A 94 4.91 -0.50 -14.64
CA ARG A 94 4.72 -1.69 -15.45
C ARG A 94 3.29 -1.75 -16.03
N GLU A 95 2.26 -1.57 -15.18
CA GLU A 95 0.86 -1.60 -15.62
C GLU A 95 0.57 -0.54 -16.68
N THR A 96 1.11 0.68 -16.52
CA THR A 96 0.92 1.76 -17.50
C THR A 96 1.66 1.56 -18.82
N ILE A 97 2.78 0.81 -18.82
CA ILE A 97 3.50 0.40 -20.04
C ILE A 97 2.73 -0.68 -20.79
N ASP A 98 2.19 -1.66 -20.06
CA ASP A 98 1.43 -2.77 -20.65
C ASP A 98 0.06 -2.31 -21.16
N HIS A 99 -0.54 -1.27 -20.54
CA HIS A 99 -1.86 -0.72 -20.89
C HIS A 99 -1.83 0.80 -21.12
N PRO A 100 -1.10 1.30 -22.13
CA PRO A 100 -0.87 2.75 -22.31
C PRO A 100 -2.16 3.55 -22.57
N ALA A 101 -3.17 2.93 -23.19
CA ALA A 101 -4.47 3.55 -23.43
C ALA A 101 -5.26 3.83 -22.13
N ARG A 102 -4.91 3.19 -21.03
CA ARG A 102 -5.55 3.32 -19.71
C ARG A 102 -4.62 3.89 -18.65
N SER A 103 -3.48 4.45 -19.06
CA SER A 103 -2.44 4.95 -18.15
C SER A 103 -2.98 5.90 -17.07
N THR A 104 -3.85 6.85 -17.43
CA THR A 104 -4.45 7.79 -16.49
C THR A 104 -5.39 7.09 -15.50
N ASP A 105 -6.21 6.15 -15.97
CA ASP A 105 -7.16 5.42 -15.11
C ASP A 105 -6.41 4.55 -14.10
N ILE A 106 -5.39 3.83 -14.55
CA ILE A 106 -4.51 3.00 -13.69
C ILE A 106 -3.85 3.87 -12.61
N GLN A 107 -3.28 5.01 -12.98
CA GLN A 107 -2.67 5.92 -12.02
C GLN A 107 -3.68 6.49 -11.03
N ASN A 108 -4.91 6.80 -11.47
CA ASN A 108 -5.97 7.27 -10.57
C ASN A 108 -6.36 6.20 -9.56
N GLU A 109 -6.53 4.95 -9.99
CA GLU A 109 -6.88 3.84 -9.12
C GLU A 109 -5.78 3.57 -8.09
N CYS A 110 -4.53 3.45 -8.53
CA CYS A 110 -3.38 3.26 -7.65
C CYS A 110 -3.20 4.44 -6.68
N GLY A 111 -3.28 5.68 -7.20
CA GLY A 111 -3.11 6.90 -6.43
C GLY A 111 -4.20 7.10 -5.38
N ALA A 112 -5.41 6.61 -5.60
CA ALA A 112 -6.51 6.70 -4.65
C ALA A 112 -6.23 6.05 -3.29
N CYS A 113 -5.34 5.04 -3.25
CA CYS A 113 -4.90 4.37 -2.03
C CYS A 113 -3.48 4.74 -1.60
N HIS A 114 -2.57 5.03 -2.53
CA HIS A 114 -1.15 5.26 -2.21
C HIS A 114 -0.74 6.74 -2.10
N MET A 115 -1.44 7.63 -2.83
CA MET A 115 -1.30 9.09 -2.78
C MET A 115 -2.67 9.77 -2.64
N PRO A 116 -3.51 9.36 -1.68
CA PRO A 116 -4.95 9.68 -1.68
C PRO A 116 -5.26 11.17 -1.54
N MET A 117 -4.43 11.94 -0.87
CA MET A 117 -4.66 13.39 -0.68
C MET A 117 -4.50 14.15 -1.98
N SER A 118 -3.38 13.97 -2.68
CA SER A 118 -3.15 14.63 -3.98
C SER A 118 -4.12 14.15 -5.04
N GLN A 119 -4.41 12.84 -5.07
CA GLN A 119 -5.35 12.27 -6.02
C GLN A 119 -6.76 12.88 -5.86
N ARG A 120 -7.27 13.00 -4.63
CA ARG A 120 -8.58 13.61 -4.37
C ARG A 120 -8.65 15.09 -4.74
N ILE A 121 -7.61 15.85 -4.40
CA ILE A 121 -7.53 17.27 -4.78
C ILE A 121 -7.50 17.41 -6.29
N SER A 122 -6.68 16.63 -6.98
CA SER A 122 -6.59 16.64 -8.45
C SER A 122 -7.91 16.22 -9.09
N ALA A 123 -8.54 15.16 -8.62
CA ALA A 123 -9.81 14.67 -9.13
C ALA A 123 -10.94 15.71 -8.97
N ALA A 124 -11.01 16.42 -7.84
CA ALA A 124 -11.97 17.49 -7.61
C ALA A 124 -11.77 18.68 -8.56
N ALA A 125 -10.56 18.93 -9.03
CA ALA A 125 -10.23 19.99 -9.99
C ALA A 125 -10.33 19.54 -11.46
N GLY A 126 -10.79 18.32 -11.74
CA GLY A 126 -10.96 17.78 -13.10
C GLY A 126 -9.90 16.75 -13.50
N GLY A 127 -8.98 16.39 -12.60
CA GLY A 127 -7.93 15.39 -12.82
C GLY A 127 -6.70 15.91 -13.55
N THR A 128 -5.65 15.10 -13.55
CA THR A 128 -4.43 15.30 -14.36
C THR A 128 -4.18 14.05 -15.21
N PRO A 129 -3.42 14.15 -16.31
CA PRO A 129 -3.06 12.98 -17.12
C PRO A 129 -2.21 11.93 -16.38
N ASN A 130 -1.35 12.37 -15.44
CA ASN A 130 -0.38 11.52 -14.75
C ASN A 130 -0.45 11.72 -13.22
N PRO A 131 -1.57 11.37 -12.58
CA PRO A 131 -1.81 11.71 -11.16
C PRO A 131 -0.86 11.03 -10.16
N VAL A 132 -0.06 10.05 -10.58
CA VAL A 132 1.02 9.46 -9.80
C VAL A 132 2.37 10.00 -10.25
N PHE A 133 2.65 9.95 -11.56
CA PHE A 133 3.99 10.26 -12.07
C PHE A 133 4.35 11.74 -12.02
N ASP A 134 3.35 12.64 -11.99
CA ASP A 134 3.57 14.07 -11.76
C ASP A 134 4.13 14.35 -10.35
N HIS A 135 4.05 13.36 -9.44
CA HIS A 135 4.59 13.43 -8.07
C HIS A 135 5.83 12.56 -7.85
N LEU A 136 6.46 12.04 -8.91
CA LEU A 136 7.69 11.26 -8.81
C LEU A 136 8.85 11.96 -9.54
N PRO A 137 10.07 11.90 -9.00
CA PRO A 137 10.47 11.27 -7.74
C PRO A 137 9.98 12.03 -6.51
N ILE A 138 9.79 11.33 -5.40
CA ILE A 138 9.37 11.97 -4.13
C ILE A 138 10.43 12.94 -3.61
N VAL A 139 11.72 12.60 -3.77
CA VAL A 139 12.85 13.45 -3.39
C VAL A 139 13.32 14.23 -4.61
N ASN A 140 13.65 15.50 -4.42
CA ASN A 140 14.05 16.43 -5.50
C ASN A 140 12.99 16.58 -6.61
N GLY A 141 11.73 16.29 -6.29
CA GLY A 141 10.59 16.57 -7.17
C GLY A 141 10.12 18.02 -7.08
N ASP A 142 8.90 18.26 -7.54
CA ASP A 142 8.24 19.56 -7.39
C ASP A 142 8.01 19.88 -5.91
N GLU A 143 8.28 21.12 -5.47
CA GLU A 143 8.05 21.60 -4.10
C GLU A 143 6.61 22.12 -3.89
N SER A 144 5.72 21.91 -4.83
CA SER A 144 4.31 22.33 -4.71
C SER A 144 3.64 21.68 -3.51
N GLU A 145 2.61 22.34 -2.98
CA GLU A 145 1.81 21.81 -1.86
C GLU A 145 1.18 20.46 -2.23
N LEU A 146 0.76 20.31 -3.48
CA LEU A 146 0.17 19.06 -3.96
C LEU A 146 1.17 17.89 -3.96
N HIS A 147 2.42 18.15 -4.38
CA HIS A 147 3.49 17.17 -4.31
C HIS A 147 3.81 16.75 -2.87
N ARG A 148 3.90 17.73 -1.96
CA ARG A 148 4.14 17.43 -0.54
C ARG A 148 3.03 16.59 0.07
N LEU A 149 1.75 16.87 -0.27
CA LEU A 149 0.62 16.06 0.16
C LEU A 149 0.64 14.65 -0.46
N ALA A 150 1.08 14.49 -1.71
CA ALA A 150 1.31 13.17 -2.30
C ALA A 150 2.39 12.39 -1.53
N ALA A 151 3.50 13.05 -1.21
CA ALA A 151 4.59 12.48 -0.43
C ALA A 151 4.20 12.12 1.02
N ASP A 152 3.23 12.80 1.62
CA ASP A 152 2.73 12.47 2.97
C ASP A 152 1.83 11.21 3.01
N SER A 153 1.55 10.62 1.84
CA SER A 153 0.94 9.29 1.68
C SER A 153 -0.43 9.18 2.36
N ILE A 154 -0.67 8.13 3.16
CA ILE A 154 -1.89 7.94 3.97
C ILE A 154 -1.68 8.61 5.33
N SER A 155 -2.16 9.83 5.44
CA SER A 155 -1.83 10.74 6.53
C SER A 155 -2.98 10.97 7.51
N CYS A 156 -2.67 11.66 8.61
CA CYS A 156 -3.60 11.95 9.70
C CYS A 156 -4.86 12.66 9.18
N SER A 157 -4.69 13.76 8.43
CA SER A 157 -5.81 14.57 7.94
C SER A 157 -6.66 13.85 6.89
N LEU A 158 -6.13 12.83 6.20
CA LEU A 158 -6.92 11.96 5.34
C LEU A 158 -7.85 11.07 6.17
N CYS A 159 -7.24 10.19 7.00
CA CYS A 159 -7.98 9.20 7.77
C CYS A 159 -9.03 9.86 8.67
N HIS A 160 -8.63 10.86 9.44
CA HIS A 160 -9.51 11.50 10.40
C HIS A 160 -10.58 12.42 9.80
N GLN A 161 -10.60 12.65 8.48
CA GLN A 161 -11.70 13.32 7.77
C GLN A 161 -12.70 12.35 7.12
N ILE A 162 -12.41 11.04 7.09
CA ILE A 162 -13.36 10.04 6.54
C ILE A 162 -14.63 10.07 7.37
N ALA A 163 -15.74 10.41 6.72
CA ALA A 163 -17.07 10.43 7.33
C ALA A 163 -17.67 9.02 7.46
N PRO A 164 -18.60 8.79 8.38
CA PRO A 164 -19.23 7.47 8.57
C PRO A 164 -20.13 7.03 7.40
N ASP A 165 -20.38 7.92 6.44
CA ASP A 165 -21.31 7.68 5.34
C ASP A 165 -20.84 6.49 4.47
N ARG A 166 -21.70 5.50 4.31
CA ARG A 166 -21.53 4.31 3.46
C ARG A 166 -20.37 3.35 3.82
N LEU A 167 -19.67 3.57 4.94
CA LEU A 167 -18.57 2.70 5.33
C LEU A 167 -19.01 1.22 5.43
N GLY A 168 -18.19 0.33 4.88
CA GLY A 168 -18.46 -1.10 4.84
C GLY A 168 -19.43 -1.56 3.77
N SER A 169 -20.03 -0.64 2.99
CA SER A 169 -20.83 -0.96 1.82
C SER A 169 -20.02 -0.93 0.53
N PRO A 170 -20.46 -1.61 -0.54
CA PRO A 170 -19.76 -1.62 -1.83
C PRO A 170 -19.44 -0.23 -2.39
N GLU A 171 -20.27 0.77 -2.09
CA GLU A 171 -20.10 2.15 -2.55
C GLU A 171 -18.94 2.86 -1.84
N SER A 172 -18.39 2.28 -0.78
CA SER A 172 -17.21 2.82 -0.08
C SER A 172 -15.90 2.13 -0.47
N TYR A 173 -15.95 0.98 -1.15
CA TYR A 173 -14.77 0.23 -1.54
C TYR A 173 -13.94 0.96 -2.60
N ASN A 174 -12.75 0.43 -2.94
CA ASN A 174 -11.85 1.07 -3.91
C ASN A 174 -11.57 2.55 -3.57
N SER A 175 -11.36 2.85 -2.25
CA SER A 175 -11.11 4.22 -1.76
C SER A 175 -12.26 5.23 -2.02
N GLN A 176 -13.53 4.76 -2.16
CA GLN A 176 -14.70 5.63 -2.37
C GLN A 176 -15.33 6.15 -1.06
N PHE A 177 -14.54 6.27 0.00
CA PHE A 177 -14.98 6.90 1.26
C PHE A 177 -15.36 8.37 1.05
N VAL A 178 -16.16 8.91 1.98
CA VAL A 178 -16.64 10.28 1.92
C VAL A 178 -15.79 11.20 2.78
N VAL A 179 -15.28 12.27 2.19
CA VAL A 179 -14.81 13.47 2.90
C VAL A 179 -15.84 14.56 2.64
N LYS A 180 -16.44 15.08 3.70
CA LYS A 180 -17.55 16.04 3.55
C LYS A 180 -17.05 17.40 3.04
N PRO A 181 -17.76 18.02 2.11
CA PRO A 181 -17.49 19.40 1.72
C PRO A 181 -17.73 20.34 2.92
N ILE A 182 -16.99 21.44 2.95
CA ILE A 182 -17.16 22.42 4.00
C ILE A 182 -18.10 23.53 3.52
N PRO A 183 -19.12 23.88 4.31
CA PRO A 183 -19.88 25.10 4.08
C PRO A 183 -18.98 26.34 4.21
N PRO A 184 -19.22 27.40 3.43
CA PRO A 184 -18.48 28.66 3.57
C PRO A 184 -18.47 29.16 5.02
N GLY A 185 -17.28 29.48 5.54
CA GLY A 185 -17.10 29.98 6.90
C GLY A 185 -17.13 28.93 8.02
N ALA A 186 -17.34 27.65 7.70
CA ALA A 186 -17.25 26.55 8.65
C ALA A 186 -15.83 25.96 8.72
N SER A 187 -15.51 25.31 9.85
CA SER A 187 -14.27 24.54 10.00
C SER A 187 -14.45 23.13 9.43
N ARG A 188 -13.35 22.53 8.94
CA ARG A 188 -13.32 21.11 8.58
C ARG A 188 -13.44 20.25 9.82
N ILE A 189 -14.21 19.19 9.74
CA ILE A 189 -14.34 18.23 10.83
C ILE A 189 -13.21 17.21 10.75
N ILE A 190 -12.60 16.94 11.90
CA ILE A 190 -11.67 15.83 12.09
C ILE A 190 -12.22 14.90 13.19
N TYR A 191 -12.43 13.63 12.84
CA TYR A 191 -13.04 12.67 13.73
C TYR A 191 -12.00 12.04 14.66
N GLY A 192 -12.33 11.98 15.95
CA GLY A 192 -11.56 11.26 16.95
C GLY A 192 -12.47 10.34 17.76
N PRO A 193 -11.91 9.34 18.50
CA PRO A 193 -12.72 8.37 19.22
C PRO A 193 -13.26 8.89 20.56
N TYR A 194 -13.00 10.16 20.91
CA TYR A 194 -13.32 10.72 22.20
C TYR A 194 -14.13 12.01 22.10
N GLN A 195 -14.95 12.26 23.11
CA GLN A 195 -15.49 13.58 23.33
C GLN A 195 -14.39 14.50 23.86
N VAL A 196 -14.35 15.72 23.35
CA VAL A 196 -13.41 16.76 23.73
C VAL A 196 -14.19 18.02 24.11
N ASP A 197 -13.81 18.69 25.19
CA ASP A 197 -14.45 19.92 25.63
C ASP A 197 -14.23 21.11 24.68
N ALA A 198 -15.05 22.13 24.81
CA ALA A 198 -15.04 23.29 23.91
C ALA A 198 -13.71 24.08 23.93
N GLY A 199 -13.02 24.12 25.08
CA GLY A 199 -11.74 24.81 25.21
C GLY A 199 -10.65 24.13 24.35
N ARG A 200 -10.50 22.82 24.48
CA ARG A 200 -9.53 22.04 23.69
C ARG A 200 -9.87 21.99 22.20
N LYS A 201 -11.17 21.89 21.86
CA LYS A 201 -11.61 22.06 20.46
C LYS A 201 -11.18 23.39 19.86
N THR A 202 -11.33 24.47 20.65
CA THR A 202 -10.92 25.82 20.21
C THR A 202 -9.41 25.89 19.98
N ILE A 203 -8.60 25.30 20.87
CA ILE A 203 -7.13 25.27 20.73
C ILE A 203 -6.76 24.51 19.45
N MET A 204 -7.28 23.31 19.27
CA MET A 204 -7.01 22.49 18.10
C MET A 204 -7.40 23.22 16.81
N ARG A 205 -8.61 23.80 16.77
CA ARG A 205 -9.10 24.56 15.63
C ARG A 205 -8.24 25.80 15.31
N SER A 206 -7.79 26.52 16.32
CA SER A 206 -6.98 27.74 16.14
C SER A 206 -5.60 27.44 15.53
N VAL A 207 -5.05 26.26 15.79
CA VAL A 207 -3.72 25.84 15.30
C VAL A 207 -3.82 25.13 13.96
N THR A 208 -4.82 24.26 13.77
CA THR A 208 -4.88 23.35 12.61
C THR A 208 -5.95 23.74 11.58
N GLY A 209 -6.90 24.62 11.92
CA GLY A 209 -8.09 24.89 11.11
C GLY A 209 -9.18 23.82 11.20
N TYR A 210 -8.94 22.70 11.88
CA TYR A 210 -9.89 21.60 12.02
C TYR A 210 -10.66 21.66 13.34
N GLU A 211 -11.95 21.31 13.28
CA GLU A 211 -12.78 21.14 14.48
C GLU A 211 -12.91 19.65 14.80
N GLN A 212 -12.55 19.27 16.00
CA GLN A 212 -12.67 17.90 16.46
C GLN A 212 -14.13 17.52 16.70
N ALA A 213 -14.54 16.37 16.19
CA ALA A 213 -15.81 15.71 16.47
C ALA A 213 -15.58 14.27 16.93
N GLU A 214 -16.45 13.80 17.83
CA GLU A 214 -16.47 12.38 18.16
C GLU A 214 -17.01 11.58 16.98
N GLY A 215 -16.30 10.50 16.60
CA GLY A 215 -16.65 9.62 15.50
C GLY A 215 -16.33 8.16 15.87
N PRO A 216 -17.29 7.40 16.42
CA PRO A 216 -17.04 6.01 16.82
C PRO A 216 -16.64 5.10 15.65
N HIS A 217 -17.05 5.44 14.43
CA HIS A 217 -16.76 4.67 13.19
C HIS A 217 -15.27 4.46 12.93
N ILE A 218 -14.37 5.31 13.43
CA ILE A 218 -12.92 5.13 13.25
C ILE A 218 -12.37 3.93 14.02
N ARG A 219 -13.15 3.33 14.94
CA ARG A 219 -12.81 2.11 15.68
C ARG A 219 -13.37 0.84 15.04
N GLU A 220 -14.13 0.95 13.96
CA GLU A 220 -14.80 -0.15 13.30
C GLU A 220 -14.02 -0.67 12.11
N SER A 221 -14.12 -1.98 11.83
CA SER A 221 -13.49 -2.61 10.66
C SER A 221 -13.99 -2.03 9.34
N THR A 222 -15.24 -1.55 9.29
CA THR A 222 -15.85 -0.86 8.14
C THR A 222 -15.06 0.35 7.69
N PHE A 223 -14.35 1.02 8.59
CA PHE A 223 -13.45 2.12 8.29
C PHE A 223 -12.29 1.69 7.39
N CYS A 224 -11.66 0.57 7.72
CA CYS A 224 -10.54 0.02 6.96
C CYS A 224 -10.97 -0.56 5.61
N ALA A 225 -12.22 -1.04 5.51
CA ALA A 225 -12.80 -1.65 4.31
C ALA A 225 -12.69 -0.74 3.08
N SER A 226 -12.73 0.57 3.26
CA SER A 226 -12.71 1.54 2.15
C SER A 226 -11.48 1.41 1.24
N CYS A 227 -10.31 1.11 1.82
CA CYS A 227 -9.06 0.92 1.08
C CYS A 227 -8.60 -0.55 1.06
N HIS A 228 -9.03 -1.37 2.05
CA HIS A 228 -8.67 -2.78 2.16
C HIS A 228 -9.77 -3.71 1.59
N THR A 229 -10.56 -3.18 0.66
CA THR A 229 -11.38 -3.91 -0.30
C THR A 229 -11.14 -3.31 -1.67
N LEU A 230 -10.49 -4.05 -2.55
CA LEU A 230 -10.12 -3.60 -3.90
C LEU A 230 -10.61 -4.61 -4.92
N ILE A 231 -11.43 -4.13 -5.86
CA ILE A 231 -11.89 -4.87 -7.04
C ILE A 231 -11.36 -4.14 -8.25
N THR A 232 -10.35 -4.70 -8.89
CA THR A 232 -9.58 -4.09 -9.98
C THR A 232 -10.19 -4.46 -11.34
N GLU A 233 -10.31 -3.50 -12.24
CA GLU A 233 -10.72 -3.74 -13.61
C GLU A 233 -9.54 -4.29 -14.44
N ALA A 234 -9.80 -5.32 -15.22
CA ALA A 234 -8.85 -5.86 -16.18
C ALA A 234 -9.09 -5.27 -17.56
N PHE A 235 -7.99 -4.90 -18.25
CA PHE A 235 -8.03 -4.26 -19.55
C PHE A 235 -7.51 -5.16 -20.66
N GLY A 236 -8.20 -5.15 -21.79
CA GLY A 236 -7.75 -5.75 -23.03
C GLY A 236 -6.76 -4.88 -23.80
N PRO A 237 -6.19 -5.39 -24.90
CA PRO A 237 -5.16 -4.70 -25.70
C PRO A 237 -5.59 -3.33 -26.25
N GLY A 238 -6.89 -3.10 -26.44
CA GLY A 238 -7.45 -1.84 -26.89
C GLY A 238 -7.86 -0.89 -25.75
N GLY A 239 -7.65 -1.29 -24.51
CA GLY A 239 -8.06 -0.57 -23.31
C GLY A 239 -9.54 -0.79 -22.92
N GLU A 240 -10.24 -1.74 -23.53
CA GLU A 240 -11.56 -2.17 -23.11
C GLU A 240 -11.51 -2.93 -21.79
N VAL A 241 -12.56 -2.77 -20.95
CA VAL A 241 -12.70 -3.58 -19.73
C VAL A 241 -13.11 -4.99 -20.12
N ILE A 242 -12.27 -5.98 -19.81
CA ILE A 242 -12.50 -7.40 -20.13
C ILE A 242 -12.86 -8.26 -18.92
N GLY A 243 -12.76 -7.72 -17.72
CA GLY A 243 -13.09 -8.43 -16.49
C GLY A 243 -12.89 -7.56 -15.25
N ARG A 244 -13.17 -8.15 -14.10
CA ARG A 244 -12.91 -7.58 -12.77
C ARG A 244 -12.37 -8.66 -11.85
N LEU A 245 -11.32 -8.33 -11.11
CA LEU A 245 -10.70 -9.23 -10.15
C LEU A 245 -10.91 -8.70 -8.73
N PRO A 246 -11.42 -9.50 -7.78
CA PRO A 246 -11.37 -9.17 -6.35
C PRO A 246 -9.93 -9.30 -5.86
N GLU A 247 -9.13 -8.25 -6.04
CA GLU A 247 -7.69 -8.25 -5.81
C GLU A 247 -7.35 -8.32 -4.33
N GLN A 248 -7.95 -7.46 -3.51
CA GLN A 248 -7.76 -7.42 -2.06
C GLN A 248 -9.11 -7.47 -1.36
N MET A 249 -9.32 -8.51 -0.56
CA MET A 249 -10.61 -8.78 0.08
C MET A 249 -10.49 -8.93 1.60
N ASN A 250 -9.53 -8.23 2.21
CA ASN A 250 -9.23 -8.37 3.64
C ASN A 250 -10.45 -8.16 4.54
N TYR A 251 -11.31 -7.20 4.19
CA TYR A 251 -12.51 -6.93 4.97
C TYR A 251 -13.55 -8.05 4.83
N GLN A 252 -13.80 -8.56 3.62
CA GLN A 252 -14.73 -9.67 3.38
C GLN A 252 -14.21 -10.97 3.99
N GLU A 253 -12.90 -11.19 3.94
CA GLU A 253 -12.26 -12.33 4.61
C GLU A 253 -12.49 -12.26 6.13
N TRP A 254 -12.33 -11.05 6.72
CA TRP A 254 -12.61 -10.81 8.14
C TRP A 254 -14.10 -11.02 8.48
N GLN A 255 -15.03 -10.56 7.65
CA GLN A 255 -16.48 -10.78 7.86
C GLN A 255 -16.86 -12.26 7.95
N HIS A 256 -16.08 -13.15 7.32
CA HIS A 256 -16.29 -14.60 7.33
C HIS A 256 -15.44 -15.33 8.37
N SER A 257 -14.75 -14.60 9.25
CA SER A 257 -13.91 -15.16 10.30
C SER A 257 -14.64 -15.27 11.65
N ALA A 258 -14.03 -15.98 12.60
CA ALA A 258 -14.46 -15.96 13.99
C ALA A 258 -14.30 -14.58 14.65
N PHE A 259 -13.36 -13.75 14.16
CA PHE A 259 -13.07 -12.44 14.74
C PHE A 259 -14.21 -11.44 14.58
N GLU A 260 -14.99 -11.52 13.50
CA GLU A 260 -16.21 -10.73 13.35
C GLU A 260 -17.21 -11.08 14.46
N LYS A 261 -17.45 -12.36 14.69
CA LYS A 261 -18.37 -12.86 15.76
C LYS A 261 -17.86 -12.52 17.16
N GLU A 262 -16.55 -12.52 17.36
CA GLU A 262 -15.87 -12.13 18.60
C GLU A 262 -15.81 -10.60 18.77
N GLN A 263 -16.31 -9.81 17.82
CA GLN A 263 -16.26 -8.34 17.77
C GLN A 263 -14.81 -7.80 17.85
N ARG A 264 -13.87 -8.55 17.31
CA ARG A 264 -12.47 -8.14 17.19
C ARG A 264 -12.27 -7.40 15.88
N SER A 265 -12.20 -6.07 15.95
CA SER A 265 -12.00 -5.23 14.78
C SER A 265 -10.58 -5.31 14.22
N CYS A 266 -10.37 -4.81 12.99
CA CYS A 266 -9.04 -4.67 12.40
C CYS A 266 -8.09 -3.91 13.33
N GLN A 267 -8.57 -2.84 13.94
CA GLN A 267 -7.80 -2.01 14.87
C GLN A 267 -7.33 -2.79 16.10
N SER A 268 -8.06 -3.80 16.56
CA SER A 268 -7.68 -4.58 17.75
C SER A 268 -6.34 -5.31 17.60
N CYS A 269 -5.97 -5.65 16.36
CA CYS A 269 -4.69 -6.30 16.04
C CYS A 269 -3.68 -5.33 15.42
N HIS A 270 -4.11 -4.51 14.44
CA HIS A 270 -3.21 -3.62 13.71
C HIS A 270 -2.91 -2.29 14.43
N MET A 271 -3.73 -1.93 15.41
CA MET A 271 -3.59 -0.76 16.26
C MET A 271 -3.81 -1.17 17.73
N PRO A 272 -2.95 -2.01 18.33
CA PRO A 272 -3.19 -2.57 19.65
C PRO A 272 -3.31 -1.46 20.71
N ALA A 273 -4.17 -1.71 21.71
CA ALA A 273 -4.38 -0.76 22.79
C ALA A 273 -3.13 -0.62 23.65
N VAL A 274 -2.90 0.62 24.14
CA VAL A 274 -1.92 0.93 25.17
C VAL A 274 -2.52 0.58 26.53
N SER A 275 -1.73 -0.04 27.39
CA SER A 275 -2.15 -0.33 28.77
C SER A 275 -1.97 0.90 29.68
N GLY A 276 -3.01 1.26 30.39
CA GLY A 276 -3.01 2.33 31.39
C GLY A 276 -3.36 3.72 30.82
N PRO A 277 -3.53 4.71 31.69
CA PRO A 277 -3.92 6.07 31.28
C PRO A 277 -2.78 6.75 30.51
N VAL A 278 -3.11 7.32 29.35
CA VAL A 278 -2.18 8.07 28.51
C VAL A 278 -2.85 9.34 28.00
N ARG A 279 -2.09 10.42 27.98
CA ARG A 279 -2.51 11.64 27.29
C ARG A 279 -2.48 11.43 25.79
N ILE A 280 -3.49 11.93 25.08
CA ILE A 280 -3.54 11.85 23.62
C ILE A 280 -2.87 13.04 22.92
N SER A 281 -2.43 14.04 23.70
CA SER A 281 -1.72 15.22 23.23
C SER A 281 -0.75 15.68 24.32
N SER A 282 0.45 16.07 23.94
CA SER A 282 1.44 16.68 24.83
C SER A 282 1.05 18.09 25.25
N VAL A 283 0.12 18.72 24.52
CA VAL A 283 -0.41 20.05 24.81
C VAL A 283 -1.82 19.93 25.35
N LEU A 284 -2.00 20.14 26.66
CA LEU A 284 -3.28 20.14 27.36
C LEU A 284 -4.18 18.92 27.13
N GLY A 285 -3.57 17.77 26.79
CA GLY A 285 -4.30 16.52 26.57
C GLY A 285 -4.84 15.93 27.86
N ASP A 286 -6.08 15.44 27.84
CA ASP A 286 -6.61 14.60 28.91
C ASP A 286 -6.00 13.20 28.88
N GLU A 287 -5.86 12.62 30.06
CA GLU A 287 -5.57 11.19 30.17
C GLU A 287 -6.78 10.37 29.72
N ARG A 288 -6.51 9.29 28.99
CA ARG A 288 -7.50 8.35 28.49
C ARG A 288 -7.09 6.94 28.90
N ASP A 289 -8.04 6.15 29.34
CA ASP A 289 -7.79 4.76 29.76
C ASP A 289 -7.46 3.84 28.57
N THR A 290 -7.78 4.29 27.35
CA THR A 290 -7.52 3.54 26.11
C THR A 290 -6.92 4.48 25.06
N LEU A 291 -5.77 4.11 24.51
CA LEU A 291 -5.17 4.71 23.30
C LEU A 291 -4.80 3.57 22.37
N ASN A 292 -5.19 3.64 21.12
CA ASN A 292 -4.74 2.69 20.12
C ASN A 292 -3.44 3.18 19.47
N ARG A 293 -2.43 2.32 19.43
CA ARG A 293 -1.14 2.61 18.80
C ARG A 293 -1.33 2.74 17.29
N HIS A 294 -0.70 3.74 16.70
CA HIS A 294 -0.73 3.96 15.25
C HIS A 294 0.42 3.20 14.56
N VAL A 295 0.65 1.95 14.95
CA VAL A 295 1.76 1.12 14.43
C VAL A 295 1.41 0.36 13.16
N PHE A 296 0.14 0.13 12.89
CA PHE A 296 -0.38 -0.54 11.69
C PHE A 296 0.47 -1.74 11.25
N VAL A 297 0.79 -2.63 12.19
CA VAL A 297 1.65 -3.78 11.96
C VAL A 297 1.03 -4.67 10.89
N GLY A 298 1.82 -5.04 9.88
CA GLY A 298 1.39 -5.88 8.77
C GLY A 298 2.34 -7.05 8.54
N GLY A 299 2.57 -7.42 7.26
CA GLY A 299 3.45 -8.54 6.89
C GLY A 299 4.70 -8.13 6.09
N ASN A 300 4.98 -6.84 5.92
CA ASN A 300 6.04 -6.38 5.03
C ASN A 300 7.28 -5.85 5.79
N ALA A 301 7.96 -6.73 6.55
CA ALA A 301 9.21 -6.38 7.22
C ALA A 301 10.33 -6.06 6.23
N PHE A 302 10.37 -6.72 5.06
CA PHE A 302 11.41 -6.51 4.06
C PHE A 302 11.44 -5.07 3.55
N MET A 303 10.30 -4.50 3.17
CA MET A 303 10.24 -3.12 2.68
C MET A 303 10.60 -2.10 3.77
N LEU A 304 10.29 -2.37 5.03
CA LEU A 304 10.73 -1.53 6.16
C LEU A 304 12.26 -1.48 6.27
N HIS A 305 12.96 -2.59 6.01
CA HIS A 305 14.43 -2.60 5.93
C HIS A 305 14.94 -1.86 4.70
N VAL A 306 14.25 -1.94 3.55
CA VAL A 306 14.57 -1.15 2.35
C VAL A 306 14.42 0.34 2.66
N PHE A 307 13.32 0.75 3.29
CA PHE A 307 13.11 2.13 3.73
C PHE A 307 14.21 2.61 4.69
N ASN A 308 14.63 1.77 5.62
CA ASN A 308 15.70 2.13 6.56
C ASN A 308 17.05 2.32 5.84
N ARG A 309 17.37 1.42 4.93
CA ARG A 309 18.63 1.44 4.18
C ARG A 309 18.73 2.63 3.20
N TYR A 310 17.63 2.95 2.51
CA TYR A 310 17.58 3.95 1.45
C TYR A 310 16.74 5.18 1.83
N ARG A 311 16.80 5.57 3.12
CA ARG A 311 15.95 6.64 3.66
C ARG A 311 16.09 7.96 2.93
N ALA A 312 17.32 8.36 2.62
CA ALA A 312 17.60 9.64 1.94
C ALA A 312 17.08 9.62 0.49
N GLU A 313 17.34 8.53 -0.21
CA GLU A 313 16.95 8.36 -1.61
C GLU A 313 15.43 8.26 -1.79
N LEU A 314 14.75 7.66 -0.82
CA LEU A 314 13.30 7.50 -0.85
C LEU A 314 12.53 8.61 -0.10
N GLY A 315 13.23 9.55 0.54
CA GLY A 315 12.62 10.63 1.29
C GLY A 315 11.85 10.18 2.54
N VAL A 316 12.29 9.08 3.17
CA VAL A 316 11.65 8.56 4.39
C VAL A 316 12.01 9.43 5.58
N THR A 317 10.99 9.97 6.27
CA THR A 317 11.16 10.89 7.41
C THR A 317 11.33 10.18 8.75
N ALA A 318 10.94 8.90 8.84
CA ALA A 318 11.11 8.10 10.04
C ALA A 318 12.59 7.93 10.40
N LEU A 319 12.89 7.86 11.71
CA LEU A 319 14.25 7.60 12.19
C LEU A 319 14.62 6.11 12.00
N PRO A 320 15.92 5.79 11.88
CA PRO A 320 16.35 4.39 11.76
C PRO A 320 15.81 3.48 12.85
N ALA A 321 15.88 3.92 14.11
CA ALA A 321 15.38 3.14 15.25
C ALA A 321 13.86 2.90 15.21
N GLU A 322 13.08 3.82 14.66
CA GLU A 322 11.63 3.67 14.50
C GLU A 322 11.29 2.62 13.44
N LEU A 323 12.00 2.65 12.31
CA LEU A 323 11.84 1.64 11.25
C LEU A 323 12.25 0.25 11.73
N ASP A 324 13.37 0.14 12.47
CA ASP A 324 13.81 -1.13 13.05
C ASP A 324 12.81 -1.66 14.09
N ALA A 325 12.24 -0.77 14.91
CA ALA A 325 11.20 -1.15 15.87
C ALA A 325 9.93 -1.67 15.16
N THR A 326 9.51 -1.00 14.09
CA THR A 326 8.34 -1.42 13.28
C THR A 326 8.61 -2.72 12.54
N ALA A 327 9.80 -2.90 11.95
CA ALA A 327 10.19 -4.17 11.33
C ALA A 327 10.20 -5.31 12.34
N SER A 328 10.79 -5.07 13.53
CA SER A 328 10.81 -6.05 14.62
C SER A 328 9.41 -6.40 15.14
N ALA A 329 8.50 -5.41 15.24
CA ALA A 329 7.12 -5.66 15.62
C ALA A 329 6.39 -6.49 14.55
N THR A 330 6.65 -6.22 13.27
CA THR A 330 6.13 -7.00 12.14
C THR A 330 6.61 -8.45 12.20
N MET A 331 7.90 -8.68 12.46
CA MET A 331 8.44 -10.04 12.60
C MET A 331 7.81 -10.79 13.77
N ARG A 332 7.72 -10.15 14.95
CA ARG A 332 7.04 -10.77 16.10
C ARG A 332 5.59 -11.14 15.82
N GLN A 333 4.84 -10.28 15.11
CA GLN A 333 3.46 -10.56 14.71
C GLN A 333 3.39 -11.79 13.81
N LEU A 334 4.29 -11.89 12.84
CA LEU A 334 4.36 -13.05 11.93
C LEU A 334 4.72 -14.33 12.67
N GLU A 335 5.69 -14.28 13.59
CA GLU A 335 6.19 -15.44 14.34
C GLU A 335 5.18 -15.95 15.37
N HIS A 336 4.45 -15.04 16.04
CA HIS A 336 3.70 -15.43 17.24
C HIS A 336 2.18 -15.38 17.06
N ASP A 337 1.64 -14.54 16.17
CA ASP A 337 0.21 -14.26 16.13
C ASP A 337 -0.48 -14.58 14.79
N THR A 338 0.31 -14.97 13.77
CA THR A 338 -0.21 -15.13 12.41
C THR A 338 -0.60 -16.57 12.08
N ALA A 339 0.21 -17.55 12.48
CA ALA A 339 -0.05 -18.96 12.23
C ALA A 339 0.39 -19.84 13.40
N ARG A 340 -0.16 -21.05 13.44
CA ARG A 340 0.27 -22.12 14.33
C ARG A 340 0.71 -23.31 13.51
N LEU A 341 1.85 -23.87 13.86
CA LEU A 341 2.41 -25.05 13.25
C LEU A 341 2.46 -26.18 14.28
N ALA A 342 1.97 -27.36 13.90
CA ALA A 342 2.14 -28.57 14.69
C ALA A 342 2.63 -29.71 13.80
N VAL A 343 3.54 -30.52 14.32
CA VAL A 343 4.07 -31.70 13.66
C VAL A 343 3.70 -32.92 14.48
N SER A 344 3.14 -33.94 13.85
CA SER A 344 2.82 -35.22 14.51
C SER A 344 4.11 -35.97 14.90
N VAL A 345 3.95 -36.95 15.80
CA VAL A 345 5.08 -37.85 16.09
C VAL A 345 5.41 -38.66 14.85
N PRO A 346 6.67 -38.66 14.37
CA PRO A 346 7.04 -39.37 13.16
C PRO A 346 6.90 -40.90 13.33
N GLU A 347 6.28 -41.51 12.31
CA GLU A 347 6.14 -42.98 12.24
C GLU A 347 7.12 -43.56 11.26
N ARG A 348 7.88 -44.58 11.66
CA ARG A 348 8.81 -45.26 10.78
C ARG A 348 8.30 -46.65 10.42
N THR A 349 8.18 -46.88 9.10
CA THR A 349 7.85 -48.20 8.53
C THR A 349 8.93 -48.59 7.52
N GLY A 350 9.81 -49.54 7.91
CA GLY A 350 10.94 -49.89 7.08
C GLY A 350 11.92 -48.72 6.87
N GLU A 351 12.09 -48.30 5.64
CA GLU A 351 12.96 -47.17 5.26
C GLU A 351 12.15 -45.85 5.11
N THR A 352 10.83 -45.89 5.29
CA THR A 352 9.97 -44.71 5.16
C THR A 352 9.71 -44.07 6.52
N LEU A 353 9.85 -42.75 6.58
CA LEU A 353 9.43 -41.91 7.70
C LEU A 353 8.21 -41.09 7.23
N ALA A 354 7.11 -41.14 7.98
CA ALA A 354 5.91 -40.38 7.73
C ALA A 354 5.55 -39.52 8.93
N PHE A 355 5.08 -38.30 8.71
CA PHE A 355 4.55 -37.38 9.72
C PHE A 355 3.62 -36.37 9.07
N ASP A 356 2.70 -35.84 9.85
CA ASP A 356 1.77 -34.79 9.44
C ASP A 356 2.28 -33.42 9.90
N VAL A 357 2.05 -32.41 9.06
CA VAL A 357 2.28 -31.00 9.37
C VAL A 357 0.96 -30.27 9.32
N ASP A 358 0.45 -29.85 10.47
CA ASP A 358 -0.79 -29.07 10.59
C ASP A 358 -0.45 -27.57 10.62
N VAL A 359 -0.97 -26.81 9.67
CA VAL A 359 -0.79 -25.37 9.57
C VAL A 359 -2.13 -24.69 9.77
N ARG A 360 -2.29 -23.92 10.85
CA ARG A 360 -3.53 -23.21 11.18
C ARG A 360 -3.32 -21.72 11.12
N ASN A 361 -4.15 -21.05 10.34
CA ASN A 361 -4.25 -19.61 10.33
C ASN A 361 -4.80 -19.11 11.69
N ALA A 362 -4.13 -18.15 12.31
CA ALA A 362 -4.53 -17.52 13.56
C ALA A 362 -5.04 -16.10 13.37
N THR A 363 -5.17 -15.62 12.12
CA THR A 363 -5.62 -14.26 11.79
C THR A 363 -7.10 -14.22 11.42
N GLY A 364 -7.66 -13.01 11.39
CA GLY A 364 -9.06 -12.77 11.00
C GLY A 364 -9.26 -12.62 9.48
N HIS A 365 -8.31 -13.02 8.67
CA HIS A 365 -8.38 -12.98 7.21
C HIS A 365 -7.59 -14.16 6.64
N LYS A 366 -7.62 -14.39 5.33
CA LYS A 366 -6.77 -15.41 4.72
C LYS A 366 -5.29 -15.18 5.04
N PHE A 367 -4.50 -16.24 4.98
CA PHE A 367 -3.06 -16.15 5.14
C PHE A 367 -2.32 -16.92 4.03
N PRO A 368 -1.47 -16.21 3.25
CA PRO A 368 -1.29 -14.75 3.22
C PRO A 368 -2.51 -14.01 2.70
N THR A 369 -2.59 -12.69 2.88
CA THR A 369 -3.69 -11.85 2.39
C THR A 369 -3.21 -10.51 1.83
N GLY A 370 -4.12 -9.71 1.29
CA GLY A 370 -3.85 -8.42 0.66
C GLY A 370 -3.29 -8.59 -0.76
N TYR A 371 -2.17 -7.95 -1.05
CA TYR A 371 -1.57 -7.96 -2.38
C TYR A 371 -1.29 -9.39 -2.90
N PRO A 372 -1.74 -9.75 -4.13
CA PRO A 372 -1.75 -11.14 -4.60
C PRO A 372 -0.38 -11.79 -4.84
N ALA A 373 0.71 -11.04 -4.84
CA ALA A 373 2.06 -11.60 -4.95
C ALA A 373 2.61 -12.15 -3.62
N ARG A 374 1.86 -12.05 -2.52
CA ARG A 374 2.30 -12.59 -1.22
C ARG A 374 2.17 -14.10 -1.21
N ARG A 375 3.24 -14.76 -0.73
CA ARG A 375 3.29 -16.22 -0.58
C ARG A 375 3.84 -16.60 0.79
N THR A 376 3.38 -17.75 1.29
CA THR A 376 3.88 -18.41 2.50
C THR A 376 4.10 -19.87 2.17
N TRP A 377 5.21 -20.45 2.59
CA TRP A 377 5.52 -21.83 2.24
C TRP A 377 6.07 -22.60 3.44
N LEU A 378 6.08 -23.92 3.32
CA LEU A 378 6.71 -24.80 4.27
C LEU A 378 8.16 -25.05 3.84
N HIS A 379 9.09 -24.73 4.74
CA HIS A 379 10.47 -25.19 4.65
C HIS A 379 10.62 -26.38 5.59
N VAL A 380 10.75 -27.57 5.03
CA VAL A 380 10.80 -28.84 5.78
C VAL A 380 12.20 -29.42 5.67
N ILE A 381 12.83 -29.67 6.81
CA ILE A 381 14.14 -30.33 6.88
C ILE A 381 14.04 -31.55 7.83
N VAL A 382 14.40 -32.74 7.33
CA VAL A 382 14.57 -33.92 8.15
C VAL A 382 16.07 -34.18 8.34
N ARG A 383 16.52 -34.29 9.57
CA ARG A 383 17.92 -34.48 9.91
C ARG A 383 18.15 -35.83 10.63
N ASP A 384 19.30 -36.42 10.42
CA ASP A 384 19.75 -37.56 11.21
C ASP A 384 20.23 -37.12 12.61
N ALA A 385 20.60 -38.09 13.46
CA ALA A 385 21.08 -37.84 14.80
C ALA A 385 22.42 -37.06 14.86
N ALA A 386 23.17 -37.04 13.74
CA ALA A 386 24.42 -36.29 13.60
C ALA A 386 24.18 -34.87 13.04
N GLY A 387 22.93 -34.52 12.73
CA GLY A 387 22.55 -33.22 12.18
C GLY A 387 22.62 -33.14 10.64
N GLY A 388 22.97 -34.24 9.96
CA GLY A 388 22.99 -34.32 8.50
C GLY A 388 21.58 -34.25 7.92
N ALA A 389 21.38 -33.47 6.86
CA ALA A 389 20.08 -33.39 6.18
C ALA A 389 19.84 -34.67 5.36
N LEU A 390 18.75 -35.38 5.69
CA LEU A 390 18.26 -36.54 4.94
C LEU A 390 17.22 -36.15 3.88
N PHE A 391 16.48 -35.09 4.15
CA PHE A 391 15.47 -34.54 3.24
C PHE A 391 15.36 -33.04 3.48
N GLU A 392 15.18 -32.26 2.42
CA GLU A 392 14.91 -30.83 2.50
C GLU A 392 14.01 -30.41 1.34
N SER A 393 12.95 -29.64 1.64
CA SER A 393 12.02 -29.06 0.66
C SER A 393 11.75 -27.61 1.03
N GLY A 394 11.74 -26.72 0.06
CA GLY A 394 11.40 -25.29 0.26
C GLY A 394 12.55 -24.46 0.85
N ALA A 395 13.80 -24.86 0.69
CA ALA A 395 14.96 -24.04 1.09
C ALA A 395 14.99 -22.71 0.30
N VAL A 396 15.50 -21.65 0.95
CA VAL A 396 15.72 -20.36 0.27
C VAL A 396 17.13 -20.33 -0.30
N GLU A 397 17.26 -20.13 -1.59
CA GLU A 397 18.53 -19.99 -2.28
C GLU A 397 19.15 -18.59 -2.06
N ALA A 398 20.43 -18.46 -2.40
CA ALA A 398 21.13 -17.16 -2.30
C ALA A 398 20.52 -16.06 -3.20
N THR A 399 19.81 -16.45 -4.24
CA THR A 399 19.06 -15.56 -5.14
C THR A 399 17.74 -15.06 -4.54
N GLY A 400 17.26 -15.66 -3.44
CA GLY A 400 15.95 -15.46 -2.86
C GLY A 400 14.86 -16.37 -3.46
N ALA A 401 15.20 -17.22 -4.44
CA ALA A 401 14.30 -18.22 -4.97
C ALA A 401 14.03 -19.31 -3.92
N ILE A 402 12.86 -19.94 -4.02
CA ILE A 402 12.53 -21.12 -3.22
C ILE A 402 12.92 -22.36 -4.04
N ALA A 403 13.86 -23.16 -3.52
CA ALA A 403 14.30 -24.38 -4.17
C ALA A 403 13.11 -25.32 -4.42
N GLY A 404 12.93 -25.73 -5.68
CA GLY A 404 11.83 -26.57 -6.11
C GLY A 404 10.57 -25.79 -6.52
N ASN A 405 10.51 -24.46 -6.37
CA ASN A 405 9.36 -23.67 -6.82
C ASN A 405 9.39 -23.45 -8.34
N ASP A 406 8.42 -23.99 -9.02
CA ASP A 406 8.28 -23.88 -10.48
C ASP A 406 8.17 -22.42 -10.96
N ALA A 407 7.45 -21.57 -10.22
CA ALA A 407 7.24 -20.16 -10.59
C ALA A 407 8.52 -19.30 -10.49
N ASP A 408 9.47 -19.67 -9.66
CA ASP A 408 10.77 -18.98 -9.56
C ASP A 408 11.72 -19.37 -10.73
N LEU A 409 11.42 -20.47 -11.44
CA LEU A 409 12.17 -20.95 -12.60
C LEU A 409 11.53 -20.52 -13.92
N ASP A 410 10.20 -20.52 -14.00
CA ASP A 410 9.42 -20.20 -15.19
C ASP A 410 8.14 -19.43 -14.79
N PRO A 411 7.99 -18.16 -15.19
CA PRO A 411 6.83 -17.35 -14.82
C PRO A 411 5.49 -17.84 -15.39
N LEU A 412 5.51 -18.82 -16.30
CA LEU A 412 4.31 -19.45 -16.83
C LEU A 412 3.91 -20.72 -16.07
N ARG A 413 4.63 -21.07 -15.01
CA ARG A 413 4.37 -22.24 -14.18
C ARG A 413 4.11 -21.81 -12.73
N PHE A 414 3.56 -22.71 -11.94
CA PHE A 414 3.37 -22.53 -10.49
C PHE A 414 3.23 -23.89 -9.80
N GLU A 415 3.61 -23.91 -8.50
CA GLU A 415 3.44 -25.10 -7.68
C GLU A 415 1.96 -25.42 -7.46
N PRO A 416 1.53 -26.69 -7.60
CA PRO A 416 0.21 -27.13 -7.20
C PRO A 416 0.04 -27.05 -5.66
N HIS A 417 -1.14 -27.38 -5.17
CA HIS A 417 -1.33 -27.66 -3.75
C HIS A 417 -0.99 -29.11 -3.46
N TYR A 418 -0.01 -29.34 -2.60
CA TYR A 418 0.40 -30.70 -2.18
C TYR A 418 -0.34 -31.11 -0.90
N GLN A 419 -1.00 -32.26 -0.93
CA GLN A 419 -1.50 -32.94 0.26
C GLN A 419 -0.42 -33.81 0.90
N THR A 420 0.56 -34.26 0.14
CA THR A 420 1.69 -35.06 0.57
C THR A 420 2.93 -34.64 -0.18
N ILE A 421 4.01 -34.38 0.55
CA ILE A 421 5.33 -34.05 0.02
C ILE A 421 6.20 -35.32 0.09
N ARG A 422 6.75 -35.77 -1.02
CA ARG A 422 7.60 -36.95 -1.11
C ARG A 422 8.97 -36.69 -1.69
N ARG A 423 9.13 -35.58 -2.37
CA ARG A 423 10.38 -35.21 -3.06
C ARG A 423 10.79 -33.80 -2.67
N PRO A 424 12.08 -33.48 -2.73
CA PRO A 424 12.60 -32.15 -2.44
C PRO A 424 12.03 -31.03 -3.33
N ASP A 425 11.63 -31.37 -4.56
CA ASP A 425 11.06 -30.47 -5.54
C ASP A 425 9.52 -30.27 -5.38
N GLU A 426 8.90 -30.95 -4.44
CA GLU A 426 7.50 -30.71 -4.06
C GLU A 426 7.46 -29.71 -2.88
N VAL A 427 7.13 -28.46 -3.16
CA VAL A 427 7.09 -27.39 -2.16
C VAL A 427 5.67 -26.95 -1.90
N GLN A 428 5.19 -27.09 -0.65
CA GLN A 428 3.87 -26.57 -0.31
C GLN A 428 3.92 -25.06 -0.14
N ILE A 429 3.35 -24.33 -1.11
CA ILE A 429 3.23 -22.87 -1.12
C ILE A 429 1.77 -22.48 -1.03
N TYR A 430 1.43 -21.65 -0.04
CA TYR A 430 0.12 -21.01 0.13
C TYR A 430 0.17 -19.63 -0.52
N GLU A 431 -0.59 -19.44 -1.60
CA GLU A 431 -0.52 -18.22 -2.41
C GLU A 431 -1.75 -18.11 -3.33
N PRO A 432 -2.08 -16.92 -3.83
CA PRO A 432 -2.89 -16.77 -5.02
C PRO A 432 -1.98 -16.73 -6.27
N ILE A 433 -2.40 -17.39 -7.35
CA ILE A 433 -1.82 -17.23 -8.68
C ILE A 433 -2.88 -16.64 -9.58
N LEU A 434 -2.58 -15.48 -10.16
CA LEU A 434 -3.47 -14.79 -11.07
C LEU A 434 -3.33 -15.31 -12.48
N GLY A 435 -4.43 -15.30 -13.23
CA GLY A 435 -4.48 -15.67 -14.64
C GLY A 435 -5.06 -14.53 -15.50
N ASP A 436 -4.51 -14.39 -16.68
CA ASP A 436 -5.05 -13.51 -17.72
C ASP A 436 -6.34 -14.08 -18.34
N SER A 437 -6.92 -13.38 -19.30
CA SER A 437 -8.13 -13.81 -20.00
C SER A 437 -7.97 -15.07 -20.85
N LYS A 438 -6.74 -15.53 -21.08
CA LYS A 438 -6.41 -16.75 -21.80
C LYS A 438 -6.07 -17.91 -20.88
N GLY A 439 -6.04 -17.69 -19.56
CA GLY A 439 -5.69 -18.69 -18.57
C GLY A 439 -4.19 -18.88 -18.38
N ALA A 440 -3.35 -17.96 -18.86
CA ALA A 440 -1.92 -17.96 -18.55
C ALA A 440 -1.64 -17.23 -17.23
N PRO A 441 -0.67 -17.70 -16.42
CA PRO A 441 -0.25 -16.98 -15.24
C PRO A 441 0.19 -15.55 -15.56
N THR A 442 -0.17 -14.60 -14.69
CA THR A 442 0.22 -13.20 -14.83
C THR A 442 0.48 -12.56 -13.47
N THR A 443 1.39 -11.60 -13.42
CA THR A 443 1.61 -10.73 -12.27
C THR A 443 1.02 -9.33 -12.49
N GLY A 444 0.43 -9.07 -13.67
CA GLY A 444 -0.24 -7.81 -13.99
C GLY A 444 -1.62 -7.76 -13.35
N LEU A 445 -1.85 -6.79 -12.46
CA LEU A 445 -3.11 -6.66 -11.71
C LEU A 445 -4.27 -6.27 -12.63
N VAL A 446 -4.03 -5.32 -13.54
CA VAL A 446 -5.02 -4.87 -14.52
C VAL A 446 -5.05 -5.74 -15.80
N THR A 447 -4.28 -6.84 -15.82
CA THR A 447 -4.34 -7.89 -16.84
C THR A 447 -5.11 -9.13 -16.35
N ALA A 448 -5.14 -9.32 -15.02
CA ALA A 448 -5.69 -10.51 -14.39
C ALA A 448 -7.22 -10.50 -14.40
N THR A 449 -7.83 -11.60 -14.84
CA THR A 449 -9.29 -11.79 -14.87
C THR A 449 -9.78 -12.92 -13.98
N GLN A 450 -8.88 -13.72 -13.43
CA GLN A 450 -9.23 -14.91 -12.65
C GLN A 450 -8.09 -15.33 -11.71
N TYR A 451 -8.42 -16.20 -10.77
CA TYR A 451 -7.44 -16.94 -9.99
C TYR A 451 -7.25 -18.34 -10.63
N LEU A 452 -5.99 -18.71 -10.93
CA LEU A 452 -5.62 -20.07 -11.35
C LEU A 452 -5.40 -20.97 -10.14
N LYS A 453 -4.92 -20.39 -9.04
CA LYS A 453 -4.73 -21.05 -7.75
C LYS A 453 -5.12 -20.06 -6.65
N ASP A 454 -5.86 -20.51 -5.65
CA ASP A 454 -6.04 -19.79 -4.38
C ASP A 454 -6.15 -20.83 -3.27
N ASN A 455 -5.01 -21.24 -2.76
CA ASN A 455 -4.90 -22.19 -1.65
C ASN A 455 -4.47 -21.51 -0.34
N ARG A 456 -4.63 -20.19 -0.25
CA ARG A 456 -4.38 -19.44 0.98
C ARG A 456 -5.18 -20.03 2.13
N LEU A 457 -4.57 -20.09 3.31
CA LEU A 457 -5.24 -20.61 4.50
C LEU A 457 -6.45 -19.74 4.85
N LEU A 458 -7.60 -20.40 5.05
CA LEU A 458 -8.83 -19.71 5.42
C LEU A 458 -8.69 -19.02 6.77
N PRO A 459 -9.40 -17.91 7.03
CA PRO A 459 -9.38 -17.23 8.31
C PRO A 459 -9.91 -18.15 9.43
N ARG A 460 -9.43 -17.87 10.66
CA ARG A 460 -9.89 -18.57 11.85
C ARG A 460 -11.40 -18.42 12.08
#